data_fa66f304199990fc703c55371c98ad87
#
_entry.id   fa66f304199990fc703c55371c98ad87
#
_cell.length_a   1.000
_cell.length_b   1.000
_cell.length_c   1.000
_cell.angle_alpha   90.00
_cell.angle_beta   90.00
_cell.angle_gamma   90.00
#
_symmetry.space_group_name_H-M   'P 1'
#
loop_
_entity.id
_entity.type
_entity.pdbx_description
1 polymer ?
#
loop_
_entity_poly.entity_id
_entity_poly.type
_entity_poly.pdbx_seq_one_letter_code
_entity_poly.pdbx_strand_id
1 'polypeptide(L)'
;MRALRLICLLLLPALLAVGVARAASPEVSGELKKWHKVTLTFDGPECSEKGTPNPFMDYRLNVTFTNGESRYLVPGYFAADGNAANTSADSGNKWRVHFAPDAEGAWEYAVSFRQADGVAVSDDPDAGEPVAELDGTTGTFEI
;
A
#
# COMPACT_ATOMS: atom_id res chain seq x y z
N MET A 1 -50.07 -18.81 -49.70
CA MET A 1 -48.95 -19.45 -48.96
C MET A 1 -48.04 -18.33 -48.48
N ARG A 2 -48.13 -17.96 -47.19
CA ARG A 2 -47.34 -16.90 -46.58
C ARG A 2 -46.18 -17.56 -45.83
N ALA A 3 -44.94 -17.29 -46.26
CA ALA A 3 -43.73 -17.78 -45.60
C ALA A 3 -43.45 -16.98 -44.33
N LEU A 4 -43.44 -17.65 -43.18
CA LEU A 4 -43.12 -17.11 -41.88
C LEU A 4 -41.57 -17.07 -41.75
N ARG A 5 -40.97 -15.89 -41.74
CA ARG A 5 -39.53 -15.72 -41.50
C ARG A 5 -39.28 -15.71 -40.01
N LEU A 6 -38.63 -16.74 -39.50
CA LEU A 6 -38.17 -16.86 -38.12
C LEU A 6 -36.87 -16.04 -37.99
N ILE A 7 -36.96 -14.92 -37.28
CA ILE A 7 -35.76 -14.12 -36.92
C ILE A 7 -35.17 -14.71 -35.64
N CYS A 8 -34.04 -15.41 -35.78
CA CYS A 8 -33.29 -15.93 -34.65
C CYS A 8 -32.41 -14.79 -34.07
N LEU A 9 -32.85 -14.24 -32.94
CA LEU A 9 -32.12 -13.20 -32.23
C LEU A 9 -30.99 -13.86 -31.38
N LEU A 10 -29.78 -13.83 -31.88
CA LEU A 10 -28.60 -14.29 -31.17
C LEU A 10 -28.25 -13.26 -30.05
N LEU A 11 -28.59 -13.59 -28.80
CA LEU A 11 -28.12 -12.89 -27.61
C LEU A 11 -26.66 -13.29 -27.36
N LEU A 12 -25.74 -12.37 -27.68
CA LEU A 12 -24.33 -12.48 -27.34
C LEU A 12 -24.15 -12.12 -25.85
N PRO A 13 -23.65 -13.00 -24.98
CA PRO A 13 -23.37 -12.61 -23.60
C PRO A 13 -22.14 -11.67 -23.58
N ALA A 14 -22.34 -10.44 -23.13
CA ALA A 14 -21.25 -9.52 -22.83
C ALA A 14 -20.46 -10.06 -21.63
N LEU A 15 -19.27 -10.57 -21.88
CA LEU A 15 -18.32 -10.98 -20.86
C LEU A 15 -17.75 -9.71 -20.20
N LEU A 16 -18.28 -9.33 -19.04
CA LEU A 16 -17.68 -8.29 -18.21
C LEU A 16 -16.33 -8.81 -17.68
N ALA A 17 -15.24 -8.36 -18.25
CA ALA A 17 -13.92 -8.57 -17.68
C ALA A 17 -13.82 -7.73 -16.40
N VAL A 18 -13.96 -8.36 -15.25
CA VAL A 18 -13.61 -7.76 -13.95
C VAL A 18 -12.09 -7.63 -13.93
N GLY A 19 -11.60 -6.45 -14.21
CA GLY A 19 -10.19 -6.13 -14.04
C GLY A 19 -9.84 -6.26 -12.56
N VAL A 20 -9.03 -7.24 -12.21
CA VAL A 20 -8.42 -7.32 -10.87
C VAL A 20 -7.41 -6.16 -10.79
N ALA A 21 -7.76 -5.10 -10.07
CA ALA A 21 -6.81 -4.05 -9.72
C ALA A 21 -5.65 -4.71 -8.96
N ARG A 22 -4.48 -4.73 -9.56
CA ARG A 22 -3.27 -5.23 -8.91
C ARG A 22 -2.81 -4.14 -7.95
N ALA A 23 -2.72 -4.44 -6.67
CA ALA A 23 -2.09 -3.58 -5.69
C ALA A 23 -0.71 -3.14 -6.21
N ALA A 24 -0.44 -1.83 -6.21
CA ALA A 24 0.85 -1.31 -6.66
C ALA A 24 1.92 -1.74 -5.65
N SER A 25 2.91 -2.51 -6.11
CA SER A 25 4.06 -2.87 -5.28
C SER A 25 4.84 -1.60 -4.91
N PRO A 26 5.34 -1.46 -3.67
CA PRO A 26 6.17 -0.34 -3.30
C PRO A 26 7.49 -0.32 -4.08
N GLU A 27 8.03 0.87 -4.27
CA GLU A 27 9.42 1.02 -4.67
C GLU A 27 10.33 0.63 -3.50
N VAL A 28 11.21 -0.35 -3.72
CA VAL A 28 12.23 -0.75 -2.75
C VAL A 28 13.55 -0.06 -3.11
N SER A 29 14.13 0.68 -2.20
CA SER A 29 15.37 1.45 -2.41
C SER A 29 16.29 1.39 -1.20
N GLY A 30 17.57 1.78 -1.41
CA GLY A 30 18.63 1.71 -0.41
C GLY A 30 19.77 0.82 -0.88
N GLU A 31 20.74 0.54 0.01
CA GLU A 31 21.92 -0.26 -0.36
C GLU A 31 21.62 -1.78 -0.41
N LEU A 32 20.48 -2.23 0.07
CA LEU A 32 20.08 -3.64 0.18
C LEU A 32 21.19 -4.50 0.83
N LYS A 33 21.65 -4.05 1.98
CA LYS A 33 22.68 -4.69 2.78
C LYS A 33 22.26 -4.80 4.24
N LYS A 34 22.76 -5.81 4.92
CA LYS A 34 22.57 -5.97 6.37
C LYS A 34 23.02 -4.73 7.12
N TRP A 35 22.21 -4.25 8.06
CA TRP A 35 22.36 -3.05 8.88
C TRP A 35 22.31 -1.71 8.13
N HIS A 36 22.01 -1.73 6.80
CA HIS A 36 21.79 -0.52 6.02
C HIS A 36 20.28 -0.26 5.87
N LYS A 37 19.95 1.01 5.77
CA LYS A 37 18.57 1.43 5.62
C LYS A 37 18.00 1.01 4.26
N VAL A 38 16.97 0.18 4.29
CA VAL A 38 16.07 -0.12 3.17
C VAL A 38 14.83 0.74 3.32
N THR A 39 14.34 1.31 2.23
CA THR A 39 13.14 2.13 2.19
C THR A 39 12.12 1.50 1.26
N LEU A 40 10.92 1.27 1.74
CA LEU A 40 9.76 0.97 0.92
C LEU A 40 8.96 2.27 0.76
N THR A 41 8.69 2.67 -0.49
CA THR A 41 7.88 3.85 -0.83
C THR A 41 6.61 3.39 -1.54
N PHE A 42 5.46 3.77 -1.00
CA PHE A 42 4.14 3.45 -1.52
C PHE A 42 3.51 4.70 -2.14
N ASP A 43 2.77 4.52 -3.22
CA ASP A 43 1.81 5.50 -3.72
C ASP A 43 0.46 5.25 -3.03
N GLY A 44 0.14 6.09 -2.07
CA GLY A 44 -1.05 5.97 -1.24
C GLY A 44 -2.03 7.13 -1.44
N PRO A 45 -2.93 7.34 -0.47
CA PRO A 45 -3.84 8.48 -0.51
C PRO A 45 -3.11 9.81 -0.65
N GLU A 46 -3.64 10.68 -1.52
CA GLU A 46 -3.22 12.08 -1.59
C GLU A 46 -3.66 12.79 -0.32
N CYS A 47 -2.70 13.36 0.40
CA CYS A 47 -2.94 14.07 1.65
C CYS A 47 -2.19 15.40 1.70
N SER A 48 -2.61 16.25 2.62
CA SER A 48 -1.88 17.47 3.02
C SER A 48 -1.70 17.47 4.53
N GLU A 49 -0.56 17.94 5.01
CA GLU A 49 -0.27 18.08 6.45
C GLU A 49 -1.32 18.94 7.18
N LYS A 50 -1.99 19.84 6.46
CA LYS A 50 -3.05 20.73 6.95
C LYS A 50 -4.45 20.27 6.57
N GLY A 51 -4.55 19.11 5.91
CA GLY A 51 -5.80 18.57 5.37
C GLY A 51 -6.61 17.76 6.38
N THR A 52 -7.78 17.35 5.93
CA THR A 52 -8.65 16.38 6.58
C THR A 52 -9.02 15.32 5.55
N PRO A 53 -8.79 14.03 5.80
CA PRO A 53 -8.15 13.44 6.98
C PRO A 53 -6.70 13.91 7.20
N ASN A 54 -6.27 13.99 8.46
CA ASN A 54 -4.90 14.36 8.81
C ASN A 54 -3.96 13.15 8.61
N PRO A 55 -2.89 13.24 7.79
CA PRO A 55 -2.04 12.10 7.50
C PRO A 55 -1.27 11.54 8.70
N PHE A 56 -1.08 12.34 9.76
CA PHE A 56 -0.33 11.91 10.95
C PHE A 56 -1.21 11.32 12.05
N MET A 57 -2.52 11.63 12.03
CA MET A 57 -3.46 11.18 13.06
C MET A 57 -4.45 10.15 12.55
N ASP A 58 -4.93 10.33 11.31
CA ASP A 58 -6.08 9.59 10.78
C ASP A 58 -5.68 8.45 9.84
N TYR A 59 -4.37 8.19 9.72
CA TYR A 59 -3.80 7.06 9.00
C TYR A 59 -2.78 6.33 9.86
N ARG A 60 -2.73 5.00 9.71
CA ARG A 60 -1.74 4.14 10.34
C ARG A 60 -1.20 3.13 9.34
N LEU A 61 0.01 3.41 8.84
CA LEU A 61 0.78 2.48 8.01
C LEU A 61 1.72 1.68 8.91
N ASN A 62 1.60 0.37 8.87
CA ASN A 62 2.52 -0.56 9.50
C ASN A 62 2.98 -1.59 8.49
N VAL A 63 4.25 -1.96 8.53
CA VAL A 63 4.80 -3.03 7.70
C VAL A 63 5.47 -4.06 8.59
N THR A 64 5.04 -5.30 8.44
CA THR A 64 5.71 -6.45 9.08
C THR A 64 6.75 -6.99 8.13
N PHE A 65 8.01 -7.05 8.58
CA PHE A 65 9.11 -7.69 7.86
C PHE A 65 9.42 -9.04 8.49
N THR A 66 9.65 -10.07 7.68
CA THR A 66 9.91 -11.44 8.15
C THR A 66 11.06 -12.06 7.36
N ASN A 67 12.00 -12.71 8.08
CA ASN A 67 13.05 -13.56 7.52
C ASN A 67 13.24 -14.74 8.47
N GLY A 68 12.84 -15.94 8.07
CA GLY A 68 12.82 -17.11 8.93
C GLY A 68 11.98 -16.90 10.19
N GLU A 69 12.61 -16.96 11.34
CA GLU A 69 11.96 -16.74 12.66
C GLU A 69 11.94 -15.25 13.07
N SER A 70 12.73 -14.41 12.41
CA SER A 70 12.79 -12.97 12.70
C SER A 70 11.55 -12.26 12.18
N ARG A 71 10.92 -11.44 13.02
CA ARG A 71 9.73 -10.67 12.67
C ARG A 71 9.78 -9.29 13.31
N TYR A 72 9.63 -8.25 12.47
CA TYR A 72 9.66 -6.86 12.90
C TYR A 72 8.43 -6.11 12.40
N LEU A 73 7.69 -5.47 13.28
CA LEU A 73 6.62 -4.54 12.95
C LEU A 73 7.21 -3.12 12.94
N VAL A 74 7.19 -2.48 11.78
CA VAL A 74 7.79 -1.15 11.58
C VAL A 74 6.71 -0.17 11.16
N PRO A 75 6.47 0.91 11.92
CA PRO A 75 5.54 1.95 11.51
C PRO A 75 6.09 2.74 10.33
N GLY A 76 5.19 3.06 9.39
CA GLY A 76 5.45 3.97 8.30
C GLY A 76 5.00 5.39 8.60
N TYR A 77 5.17 6.28 7.63
CA TYR A 77 4.82 7.70 7.76
C TYR A 77 4.45 8.33 6.41
N PHE A 78 3.74 9.44 6.48
CA PHE A 78 3.44 10.29 5.34
C PHE A 78 4.70 11.05 4.91
N ALA A 79 5.06 10.97 3.64
CA ALA A 79 6.29 11.55 3.08
C ALA A 79 6.01 12.63 2.02
N ALA A 80 4.80 13.19 1.99
CA ALA A 80 4.36 14.22 1.05
C ALA A 80 4.66 13.82 -0.42
N ASP A 81 5.51 14.59 -1.12
CA ASP A 81 5.98 14.30 -2.48
C ASP A 81 7.13 13.28 -2.55
N GLY A 82 7.59 12.79 -1.39
CA GLY A 82 8.75 11.90 -1.27
C GLY A 82 10.10 12.62 -1.26
N ASN A 83 10.13 13.94 -1.40
CA ASN A 83 11.35 14.76 -1.38
C ASN A 83 11.18 16.05 -0.55
N ALA A 84 10.23 16.06 0.38
CA ALA A 84 9.83 17.23 1.16
C ALA A 84 10.99 17.94 1.85
N ALA A 85 12.06 17.22 2.23
CA ALA A 85 13.27 17.82 2.80
C ALA A 85 13.94 18.84 1.86
N ASN A 86 13.78 18.71 0.54
CA ASN A 86 14.36 19.61 -0.45
C ASN A 86 13.32 20.53 -1.10
N THR A 87 12.07 20.06 -1.22
CA THR A 87 10.98 20.78 -1.91
C THR A 87 10.14 21.62 -0.97
N SER A 88 10.19 21.34 0.34
CA SER A 88 9.27 21.88 1.35
C SER A 88 7.80 21.54 1.06
N ALA A 89 7.54 20.43 0.35
CA ALA A 89 6.19 19.96 0.07
C ALA A 89 5.47 19.58 1.37
N ASP A 90 4.25 20.08 1.53
CA ASP A 90 3.33 19.77 2.64
C ASP A 90 2.16 18.86 2.19
N SER A 91 2.19 18.42 0.94
CA SER A 91 1.16 17.57 0.33
C SER A 91 1.76 16.60 -0.69
N GLY A 92 1.01 15.54 -0.99
CA GLY A 92 1.39 14.49 -1.94
C GLY A 92 0.80 13.15 -1.56
N ASN A 93 1.27 12.10 -2.22
CA ASN A 93 0.76 10.74 -2.06
C ASN A 93 1.81 9.71 -1.64
N LYS A 94 3.00 10.15 -1.24
CA LYS A 94 4.07 9.21 -0.87
C LYS A 94 3.98 8.84 0.62
N TRP A 95 4.04 7.53 0.86
CA TRP A 95 4.08 6.93 2.19
C TRP A 95 5.31 6.04 2.28
N ARG A 96 6.02 6.05 3.40
CA ARG A 96 7.29 5.37 3.53
C ARG A 96 7.42 4.57 4.81
N VAL A 97 8.21 3.51 4.72
CA VAL A 97 8.76 2.81 5.87
C VAL A 97 10.26 2.64 5.70
N HIS A 98 11.00 2.78 6.77
CA HIS A 98 12.44 2.54 6.81
C HIS A 98 12.71 1.32 7.68
N PHE A 99 13.48 0.38 7.15
CA PHE A 99 13.87 -0.84 7.83
C PHE A 99 15.36 -1.08 7.68
N ALA A 100 16.03 -1.56 8.72
CA ALA A 100 17.43 -1.97 8.67
C ALA A 100 17.51 -3.47 8.97
N PRO A 101 17.59 -4.33 7.92
CA PRO A 101 17.63 -5.78 8.10
C PRO A 101 18.88 -6.22 8.84
N ASP A 102 18.74 -7.18 9.76
CA ASP A 102 19.82 -7.74 10.57
C ASP A 102 20.38 -9.07 10.05
N ALA A 103 19.76 -9.59 8.96
CA ALA A 103 20.17 -10.82 8.29
C ALA A 103 20.21 -10.65 6.78
N GLU A 104 21.01 -11.47 6.13
CA GLU A 104 21.04 -11.64 4.67
C GLU A 104 19.92 -12.58 4.20
N GLY A 105 19.64 -12.58 2.90
CA GLY A 105 18.66 -13.43 2.24
C GLY A 105 17.32 -12.76 2.00
N ALA A 106 16.32 -13.56 1.68
CA ALA A 106 14.97 -13.08 1.33
C ALA A 106 14.23 -12.54 2.56
N TRP A 107 13.79 -11.30 2.48
CA TRP A 107 12.87 -10.66 3.41
C TRP A 107 11.50 -10.56 2.79
N GLU A 108 10.50 -11.05 3.49
CA GLU A 108 9.09 -10.85 3.15
C GLU A 108 8.57 -9.61 3.87
N TYR A 109 7.65 -8.88 3.23
CA TYR A 109 6.90 -7.81 3.87
C TYR A 109 5.41 -7.99 3.72
N ALA A 110 4.66 -7.56 4.74
CA ALA A 110 3.20 -7.49 4.73
C ALA A 110 2.75 -6.13 5.26
N VAL A 111 1.88 -5.46 4.51
CA VAL A 111 1.40 -4.10 4.78
C VAL A 111 0.07 -4.15 5.51
N SER A 112 -0.06 -3.38 6.58
CA SER A 112 -1.32 -2.99 7.19
C SER A 112 -1.45 -1.47 7.07
N PHE A 113 -2.45 -1.00 6.35
CA PHE A 113 -2.68 0.42 6.16
C PHE A 113 -4.13 0.77 6.45
N ARG A 114 -4.37 1.47 7.54
CA ARG A 114 -5.69 1.77 8.09
C ARG A 114 -5.97 3.27 8.13
N GLN A 115 -7.26 3.60 7.99
CA GLN A 115 -7.77 4.97 8.10
C GLN A 115 -8.95 5.04 9.05
N ALA A 116 -8.90 5.91 10.03
CA ALA A 116 -10.02 6.38 10.85
C ALA A 116 -9.56 7.61 11.62
N ASP A 117 -10.50 8.37 12.17
CA ASP A 117 -10.20 9.48 13.08
C ASP A 117 -9.36 8.98 14.27
N GLY A 118 -8.16 9.53 14.44
CA GLY A 118 -7.23 9.19 15.51
C GLY A 118 -6.65 7.77 15.48
N VAL A 119 -6.73 7.04 14.36
CA VAL A 119 -6.25 5.64 14.28
C VAL A 119 -4.75 5.50 14.56
N ALA A 120 -3.96 6.52 14.31
CA ALA A 120 -2.52 6.49 14.54
C ALA A 120 -2.13 6.27 16.01
N VAL A 121 -2.99 6.68 16.94
CA VAL A 121 -2.79 6.57 18.40
C VAL A 121 -3.70 5.54 19.07
N SER A 122 -4.43 4.75 18.28
CA SER A 122 -5.29 3.68 18.80
C SER A 122 -4.46 2.47 19.25
N ASP A 123 -4.77 1.95 20.43
CA ASP A 123 -4.19 0.70 20.95
C ASP A 123 -4.81 -0.56 20.30
N ASP A 124 -5.95 -0.41 19.62
CA ASP A 124 -6.58 -1.50 18.87
C ASP A 124 -5.86 -1.72 17.54
N PRO A 125 -5.20 -2.89 17.34
CA PRO A 125 -4.49 -3.18 16.09
C PRO A 125 -5.40 -3.25 14.87
N ASP A 126 -6.68 -3.55 15.05
CA ASP A 126 -7.67 -3.70 14.00
C ASP A 126 -8.50 -2.43 13.75
N ALA A 127 -8.23 -1.35 14.51
CA ALA A 127 -8.94 -0.08 14.36
C ALA A 127 -8.80 0.50 12.94
N GLY A 128 -9.88 1.08 12.45
CA GLY A 128 -9.96 1.77 11.17
C GLY A 128 -10.29 0.86 9.99
N GLU A 129 -10.68 1.50 8.89
CA GLU A 129 -10.98 0.81 7.64
C GLU A 129 -9.71 0.58 6.81
N PRO A 130 -9.63 -0.52 6.05
CA PRO A 130 -8.49 -0.76 5.17
C PRO A 130 -8.38 0.34 4.11
N VAL A 131 -7.17 0.89 3.92
CA VAL A 131 -6.87 1.73 2.76
C VAL A 131 -6.79 0.83 1.53
N ALA A 132 -7.79 0.95 0.66
CA ALA A 132 -7.92 0.11 -0.53
C ALA A 132 -6.62 0.09 -1.35
N GLU A 133 -6.32 -1.06 -1.97
CA GLU A 133 -5.16 -1.34 -2.82
C GLU A 133 -3.81 -1.45 -2.09
N LEU A 134 -3.67 -0.95 -0.86
CA LEU A 134 -2.42 -1.01 -0.09
C LEU A 134 -2.51 -1.94 1.11
N ASP A 135 -3.63 -1.93 1.85
CA ASP A 135 -3.82 -2.85 2.98
C ASP A 135 -3.80 -4.30 2.50
N GLY A 136 -3.06 -5.15 3.20
CA GLY A 136 -2.87 -6.55 2.82
C GLY A 136 -1.86 -6.79 1.69
N THR A 137 -1.22 -5.76 1.15
CA THR A 137 -0.15 -5.94 0.16
C THR A 137 1.03 -6.70 0.76
N THR A 138 1.57 -7.64 0.01
CA THR A 138 2.75 -8.43 0.39
C THR A 138 3.78 -8.43 -0.74
N GLY A 139 5.03 -8.71 -0.40
CA GLY A 139 6.11 -8.89 -1.38
C GLY A 139 7.41 -9.30 -0.71
N THR A 140 8.48 -9.32 -1.49
CA THR A 140 9.80 -9.76 -1.05
C THR A 140 10.90 -8.86 -1.60
N PHE A 141 12.04 -8.83 -0.91
CA PHE A 141 13.29 -8.26 -1.41
C PHE A 141 14.48 -9.04 -0.85
N GLU A 142 15.62 -8.96 -1.50
CA GLU A 142 16.86 -9.65 -1.09
C GLU A 142 17.86 -8.67 -0.44
N ILE A 143 18.55 -9.17 0.59
CA ILE A 143 19.65 -8.50 1.29
C ILE A 143 20.93 -9.31 1.10
#